data_2cc805a208ce5938a9e0f410596cd8aa
#
_entry.id   2cc805a208ce5938a9e0f410596cd8aa
#
_cell.length_a   1.000
_cell.length_b   1.000
_cell.length_c   1.000
_cell.angle_alpha   90.00
_cell.angle_beta   90.00
_cell.angle_gamma   90.00
#
_symmetry.space_group_name_H-M   'P 1'
#
loop_
_entity.id
_entity.type
_entity.pdbx_description
1 polymer ?
#
loop_
_entity_poly.entity_id
_entity_poly.type
_entity_poly.pdbx_seq_one_letter_code
_entity_poly.pdbx_strand_id
1 'polypeptide(L)'
;NGEQIKLICGMIMATKIPQSPQDKLSQLLCDADLDYLGRDDFYSIGHSLYEELRSRSVIEEEMAWKKIQVDFLEQHEFFTEANKRRRAPKKEGFLKELREELIFLEKNQIE
;
A
#
# COMPACT_ATOMS: atom_id res chain seq x y z
N ASN A 1 19.96 -2.37 5.13
CA ASN A 1 20.78 -3.51 4.73
C ASN A 1 19.93 -4.54 3.95
N GLY A 2 20.58 -5.57 3.44
CA GLY A 2 19.91 -6.58 2.64
C GLY A 2 18.80 -7.33 3.37
N GLU A 3 18.94 -7.49 4.68
CA GLU A 3 17.93 -8.16 5.50
C GLU A 3 16.67 -7.30 5.64
N GLN A 4 16.83 -5.99 5.77
CA GLN A 4 15.68 -5.08 5.81
C GLN A 4 14.93 -5.08 4.50
N ILE A 5 15.64 -5.11 3.38
CA ILE A 5 15.00 -5.21 2.06
C ILE A 5 14.22 -6.50 1.95
N LYS A 6 14.81 -7.61 2.36
CA LYS A 6 14.14 -8.92 2.35
C LYS A 6 12.90 -8.91 3.24
N LEU A 7 13.00 -8.26 4.40
CA LEU A 7 11.88 -8.14 5.33
C LEU A 7 10.75 -7.33 4.70
N ILE A 8 11.06 -6.17 4.13
CA ILE A 8 10.06 -5.32 3.48
C ILE A 8 9.42 -6.03 2.30
N CYS A 9 10.24 -6.62 1.43
CA CYS A 9 9.74 -7.39 0.29
C CYS A 9 8.92 -8.60 0.74
N GLY A 10 9.38 -9.27 1.82
CA GLY A 10 8.67 -10.39 2.42
C GLY A 10 7.32 -9.99 2.97
N MET A 11 7.22 -8.82 3.61
CA MET A 11 5.96 -8.30 4.10
C MET A 11 5.01 -8.00 2.94
N ILE A 12 5.50 -7.38 1.88
CA ILE A 12 4.71 -7.09 0.68
C ILE A 12 4.23 -8.41 0.06
N MET A 13 5.11 -9.40 -0.04
CA MET A 13 4.75 -10.71 -0.60
C MET A 13 3.83 -11.50 0.30
N ALA A 14 4.02 -11.41 1.63
CA ALA A 14 3.17 -12.09 2.61
C ALA A 14 1.76 -11.52 2.64
N THR A 15 1.64 -10.21 2.35
CA THR A 15 0.35 -9.54 2.22
C THR A 15 -0.14 -9.55 0.78
N LYS A 16 0.36 -10.49 -0.01
CA LYS A 16 0.05 -10.64 -1.42
C LYS A 16 -1.45 -10.57 -1.68
N ILE A 17 -1.80 -9.78 -2.66
CA ILE A 17 -3.20 -9.55 -2.98
C ILE A 17 -3.55 -10.27 -4.30
N PRO A 18 -4.72 -10.93 -4.36
CA PRO A 18 -5.73 -10.98 -3.29
C PRO A 18 -5.33 -11.94 -2.17
N GLN A 19 -5.57 -11.50 -0.93
CA GLN A 19 -5.38 -12.34 0.25
C GLN A 19 -6.51 -13.37 0.32
N SER A 20 -6.21 -14.57 0.85
CA SER A 20 -7.19 -15.64 0.94
C SER A 20 -7.19 -16.26 2.35
N PRO A 21 -7.51 -15.48 3.38
CA PRO A 21 -7.53 -16.01 4.75
C PRO A 21 -8.66 -17.02 4.93
N GLN A 22 -8.35 -18.15 5.53
CA GLN A 22 -9.28 -19.28 5.67
C GLN A 22 -10.18 -19.18 6.91
N ASP A 23 -9.81 -18.39 7.90
CA ASP A 23 -10.54 -18.29 9.15
C ASP A 23 -10.57 -16.86 9.69
N LYS A 24 -11.37 -16.65 10.75
CA LYS A 24 -11.55 -15.31 11.35
C LYS A 24 -10.26 -14.74 11.92
N LEU A 25 -9.42 -15.57 12.52
CA LEU A 25 -8.17 -15.11 13.10
C LEU A 25 -7.23 -14.61 11.98
N SER A 26 -7.14 -15.38 10.91
CA SER A 26 -6.34 -14.98 9.75
C SER A 26 -6.86 -13.68 9.13
N GLN A 27 -8.19 -13.52 9.06
CA GLN A 27 -8.80 -12.29 8.57
C GLN A 27 -8.45 -11.08 9.45
N LEU A 28 -8.48 -11.27 10.78
CA LEU A 28 -8.10 -10.22 11.72
C LEU A 28 -6.63 -9.84 11.55
N LEU A 29 -5.76 -10.82 11.39
CA LEU A 29 -4.34 -10.59 11.21
C LEU A 29 -4.05 -9.86 9.89
N CYS A 30 -4.70 -10.26 8.82
CA CYS A 30 -4.57 -9.57 7.53
C CYS A 30 -5.01 -8.11 7.62
N ASP A 31 -6.15 -7.87 8.27
CA ASP A 31 -6.66 -6.51 8.44
C ASP A 31 -5.76 -5.67 9.34
N ALA A 32 -5.19 -6.29 10.40
CA ALA A 32 -4.29 -5.58 11.30
C ALA A 32 -3.00 -5.16 10.60
N ASP A 33 -2.43 -6.05 9.78
CA ASP A 33 -1.22 -5.76 9.03
C ASP A 33 -1.39 -4.58 8.08
N LEU A 34 -2.56 -4.45 7.49
CA LEU A 34 -2.84 -3.43 6.47
C LEU A 34 -3.81 -2.36 6.95
N ASP A 35 -4.03 -2.27 8.27
CA ASP A 35 -4.93 -1.27 8.86
C ASP A 35 -4.55 0.16 8.46
N TYR A 36 -3.25 0.44 8.32
CA TYR A 36 -2.77 1.78 7.99
C TYR A 36 -3.24 2.28 6.62
N LEU A 37 -3.69 1.40 5.74
CA LEU A 37 -4.19 1.79 4.42
C LEU A 37 -5.43 2.68 4.52
N GLY A 38 -6.13 2.65 5.65
CA GLY A 38 -7.27 3.51 5.90
C GLY A 38 -7.11 4.40 7.14
N ARG A 39 -5.87 4.72 7.54
CA ARG A 39 -5.59 5.55 8.70
C ARG A 39 -4.91 6.86 8.29
N ASP A 40 -4.88 7.80 9.22
CA ASP A 40 -4.27 9.12 9.00
C ASP A 40 -2.77 9.05 8.74
N ASP A 41 -2.10 7.99 9.21
CA ASP A 41 -0.66 7.81 9.02
C ASP A 41 -0.29 7.11 7.70
N PHE A 42 -1.25 6.93 6.80
CA PHE A 42 -1.03 6.27 5.51
C PHE A 42 0.14 6.90 4.73
N TYR A 43 0.12 8.20 4.54
CA TYR A 43 1.16 8.88 3.78
C TYR A 43 2.49 8.88 4.50
N SER A 44 2.49 9.00 5.81
CA SER A 44 3.72 8.98 6.61
C SER A 44 4.41 7.61 6.50
N ILE A 45 3.66 6.54 6.64
CA ILE A 45 4.17 5.17 6.51
C ILE A 45 4.62 4.90 5.08
N GLY A 46 3.80 5.31 4.10
CA GLY A 46 4.13 5.14 2.68
C GLY A 46 5.41 5.87 2.31
N HIS A 47 5.59 7.08 2.83
CA HIS A 47 6.80 7.85 2.57
C HIS A 47 8.05 7.17 3.17
N SER A 48 7.92 6.63 4.38
CA SER A 48 9.01 5.90 5.03
C SER A 48 9.42 4.66 4.21
N LEU A 49 8.44 3.92 3.70
CA LEU A 49 8.69 2.77 2.85
C LEU A 49 9.38 3.19 1.54
N TYR A 50 8.92 4.26 0.93
CA TYR A 50 9.50 4.78 -0.30
C TYR A 50 10.97 5.17 -0.07
N GLU A 51 11.26 5.91 0.99
CA GLU A 51 12.62 6.35 1.31
C GLU A 51 13.54 5.14 1.54
N GLU A 52 13.06 4.11 2.24
CA GLU A 52 13.83 2.91 2.46
C GLU A 52 14.13 2.18 1.16
N LEU A 53 13.12 1.99 0.31
CA LEU A 53 13.30 1.31 -0.97
C LEU A 53 14.19 2.10 -1.91
N ARG A 54 14.07 3.41 -1.92
CA ARG A 54 14.90 4.29 -2.72
C ARG A 54 16.35 4.26 -2.26
N SER A 55 16.60 4.29 -0.95
CA SER A 55 17.95 4.25 -0.41
C SER A 55 18.67 2.93 -0.75
N ARG A 56 17.92 1.88 -1.04
CA ARG A 56 18.43 0.57 -1.43
C ARG A 56 18.39 0.34 -2.95
N SER A 57 18.05 1.35 -3.72
CA SER A 57 17.94 1.29 -5.20
C SER A 57 16.96 0.24 -5.69
N VAL A 58 15.96 -0.12 -4.86
CA VAL A 58 14.87 -1.02 -5.28
C VAL A 58 13.86 -0.27 -6.14
N ILE A 59 13.57 0.97 -5.74
CA ILE A 59 12.70 1.88 -6.49
C ILE A 59 13.45 3.21 -6.60
N GLU A 60 13.56 3.77 -7.79
CA GLU A 60 14.29 5.02 -8.00
C GLU A 60 13.39 6.20 -8.30
N GLU A 61 12.21 5.95 -8.84
CA GLU A 61 11.29 7.00 -9.27
C GLU A 61 10.02 7.05 -8.44
N GLU A 62 9.60 8.27 -8.10
CA GLU A 62 8.35 8.50 -7.38
C GLU A 62 7.14 7.94 -8.12
N MET A 63 7.12 8.08 -9.45
CA MET A 63 6.02 7.57 -10.26
C MET A 63 5.90 6.05 -10.16
N ALA A 64 7.03 5.34 -10.15
CA ALA A 64 7.03 3.89 -9.98
C ALA A 64 6.43 3.49 -8.63
N TRP A 65 6.78 4.23 -7.57
CA TRP A 65 6.22 3.99 -6.25
C TRP A 65 4.70 4.23 -6.21
N LYS A 66 4.24 5.32 -6.83
CA LYS A 66 2.81 5.63 -6.88
C LYS A 66 2.03 4.57 -7.64
N LYS A 67 2.57 4.02 -8.71
CA LYS A 67 1.93 2.92 -9.45
C LYS A 67 1.79 1.69 -8.58
N ILE A 68 2.82 1.35 -7.81
CA ILE A 68 2.77 0.22 -6.88
C ILE A 68 1.69 0.45 -5.82
N GLN A 69 1.63 1.65 -5.25
CA GLN A 69 0.62 1.99 -4.26
C GLN A 69 -0.80 1.89 -4.82
N VAL A 70 -1.01 2.43 -6.02
CA VAL A 70 -2.33 2.39 -6.67
C VAL A 70 -2.76 0.94 -6.91
N ASP A 71 -1.88 0.13 -7.50
CA ASP A 71 -2.19 -1.27 -7.77
C ASP A 71 -2.50 -2.04 -6.50
N PHE A 72 -1.72 -1.79 -5.44
CA PHE A 72 -1.90 -2.44 -4.16
C PHE A 72 -3.26 -2.08 -3.55
N LEU A 73 -3.60 -0.79 -3.52
CA LEU A 73 -4.88 -0.33 -2.96
C LEU A 73 -6.08 -0.83 -3.77
N GLU A 74 -5.95 -0.90 -5.10
CA GLU A 74 -7.03 -1.39 -5.94
C GLU A 74 -7.35 -2.85 -5.68
N GLN A 75 -6.33 -3.66 -5.43
CA GLN A 75 -6.50 -5.09 -5.24
C GLN A 75 -6.79 -5.49 -3.80
N HIS A 76 -6.43 -4.63 -2.85
CA HIS A 76 -6.63 -4.90 -1.42
C HIS A 76 -8.10 -4.80 -1.01
N GLU A 77 -8.54 -5.70 -0.13
CA GLU A 77 -9.85 -5.65 0.51
C GLU A 77 -9.70 -5.94 2.00
N PHE A 78 -10.44 -5.21 2.82
CA PHE A 78 -10.55 -5.55 4.24
C PHE A 78 -11.55 -6.69 4.40
N PHE A 79 -11.28 -7.58 5.36
CA PHE A 79 -12.10 -8.77 5.59
C PHE A 79 -13.09 -8.61 6.72
N THR A 80 -12.73 -7.87 7.78
CA THR A 80 -13.61 -7.71 8.94
C THR A 80 -14.59 -6.57 8.71
N GLU A 81 -15.82 -6.72 9.27
CA GLU A 81 -16.83 -5.68 9.18
C GLU A 81 -16.37 -4.36 9.82
N ALA A 82 -15.61 -4.46 10.93
CA ALA A 82 -15.07 -3.28 11.58
C ALA A 82 -14.19 -2.47 10.63
N ASN A 83 -13.26 -3.12 9.94
CA ASN A 83 -12.35 -2.43 9.02
C ASN A 83 -13.06 -1.99 7.74
N LYS A 84 -14.03 -2.75 7.25
CA LYS A 84 -14.83 -2.33 6.11
C LYS A 84 -15.56 -1.01 6.39
N ARG A 85 -16.04 -0.83 7.61
CA ARG A 85 -16.74 0.42 7.99
C ARG A 85 -15.78 1.54 8.33
N ARG A 86 -14.69 1.24 9.07
CA ARG A 86 -13.81 2.27 9.62
C ARG A 86 -12.69 2.66 8.68
N ARG A 87 -12.16 1.71 7.92
CA ARG A 87 -10.93 1.91 7.14
C ARG A 87 -11.16 2.01 5.64
N ALA A 88 -12.11 1.27 5.10
CA ALA A 88 -12.30 1.22 3.66
C ALA A 88 -12.67 2.58 3.04
N PRO A 89 -13.55 3.40 3.64
CA PRO A 89 -13.86 4.70 3.03
C PRO A 89 -12.64 5.61 2.91
N LYS A 90 -11.78 5.61 3.93
CA LYS A 90 -10.58 6.44 3.93
C LYS A 90 -9.54 5.89 2.95
N LYS A 91 -9.40 4.58 2.87
CA LYS A 91 -8.55 3.93 1.87
C LYS A 91 -8.97 4.34 0.46
N GLU A 92 -10.26 4.33 0.17
CA GLU A 92 -10.77 4.74 -1.13
C GLU A 92 -10.45 6.21 -1.43
N GLY A 93 -10.49 7.07 -0.42
CA GLY A 93 -10.07 8.47 -0.57
C GLY A 93 -8.61 8.60 -0.95
N PHE A 94 -7.74 7.83 -0.29
CA PHE A 94 -6.31 7.81 -0.62
C PHE A 94 -6.06 7.28 -2.03
N LEU A 95 -6.78 6.23 -2.41
CA LEU A 95 -6.66 5.66 -3.76
C LEU A 95 -7.02 6.69 -4.82
N LYS A 96 -8.09 7.43 -4.61
CA LYS A 96 -8.52 8.50 -5.52
C LYS A 96 -7.43 9.57 -5.65
N GLU A 97 -6.90 10.02 -4.52
CA GLU A 97 -5.83 11.03 -4.50
C GLU A 97 -4.59 10.55 -5.25
N LEU A 98 -4.18 9.30 -5.01
CA LEU A 98 -3.01 8.73 -5.67
C LEU A 98 -3.20 8.58 -7.17
N ARG A 99 -4.40 8.18 -7.61
CA ARG A 99 -4.71 8.09 -9.03
C ARG A 99 -4.60 9.46 -9.70
N GLU A 100 -5.11 10.50 -9.07
CA GLU A 100 -5.04 11.85 -9.59
C GLU A 100 -3.60 12.34 -9.70
N GLU A 101 -2.80 12.07 -8.66
CA GLU A 101 -1.38 12.42 -8.67
C GLU A 101 -0.62 11.67 -9.75
N LEU A 102 -0.91 10.38 -9.94
CA LEU A 102 -0.27 9.56 -10.95
C LEU A 102 -0.58 10.07 -12.36
N ILE A 103 -1.84 10.42 -12.62
CA ILE A 103 -2.26 10.99 -13.91
C ILE A 103 -1.50 12.29 -14.17
N PHE A 104 -1.38 13.13 -13.17
CA PHE A 104 -0.65 14.40 -13.28
C PHE A 104 0.82 14.16 -13.63
N LEU A 105 1.48 13.22 -12.97
CA LEU A 105 2.88 12.89 -13.23
C LEU A 105 3.07 12.30 -14.62
N GLU A 106 2.16 11.46 -15.08
CA GLU A 106 2.21 10.87 -16.40
C GLU A 106 2.08 11.93 -17.49
N LYS A 107 1.17 12.88 -17.31
CA LYS A 107 0.98 13.99 -18.24
C LYS A 107 2.22 14.86 -18.34
N ASN A 108 2.87 15.13 -17.22
CA ASN A 108 4.07 15.96 -17.20
C ASN A 108 5.28 15.29 -17.82
N GLN A 109 5.32 13.97 -17.87
CA GLN A 109 6.40 13.24 -18.51
C GLN A 109 6.30 13.23 -20.02
N ILE A 110 5.11 13.37 -20.57
CA ILE A 110 4.88 13.34 -22.01
C ILE A 110 5.39 14.63 -22.68
N GLU A 111 5.51 15.67 -21.91
CA GLU A 111 6.05 16.93 -22.39
C GLU A 111 7.58 16.96 -22.29
#